data_bdd66f66a10b74ba388a95077d3b59a2
#
_entry.id   bdd66f66a10b74ba388a95077d3b59a2
#
_cell.length_a   1.000
_cell.length_b   1.000
_cell.length_c   1.000
_cell.angle_alpha   90.00
_cell.angle_beta   90.00
_cell.angle_gamma   90.00
#
_symmetry.space_group_name_H-M   'P 1'
#
loop_
_entity.id
_entity.type
_entity.pdbx_description
1 polymer ?
#
loop_
_entity_poly.entity_id
_entity_poly.type
_entity_poly.pdbx_seq_one_letter_code
_entity_poly.pdbx_strand_id
1 'polypeptide(L)'
;MKISVITPTFNSEKYFRQNAQSVLTQTYTDYEQIVADNQSQDATLQLIREEYESKRSLERLIVVSEMDSGISDAFNKGIALASGEIIAFLNSDDYYFNEDVFQKVSDAFVNEEILFVHGNIFFEDEKYGSNIRKPLMCPVQQAMPFNHPAMFVRKKCFEQAGLFDTTFRIAMDFELICRMSNKIPKFLEKGIYLTGTPLVFMRGGGSSWLQEKESVVEVKNALQKNKLWNAKAVYYYLLRRSRIILKSFLAKTGLLSIVKYWRQVKWK
;
A
#
# COMPACT_ATOMS: atom_id res chain seq x y z
N MET A 1 -12.16 11.08 14.19
CA MET A 1 -10.69 10.96 13.94
C MET A 1 -10.43 11.22 12.48
N LYS A 2 -9.70 12.26 12.18
CA LYS A 2 -9.45 12.64 10.78
C LYS A 2 -8.54 11.62 10.07
N ILE A 3 -8.92 11.22 8.85
CA ILE A 3 -8.16 10.32 7.99
C ILE A 3 -7.46 11.14 6.92
N SER A 4 -6.13 11.05 6.82
CA SER A 4 -5.35 11.63 5.72
C SER A 4 -5.00 10.53 4.72
N VAL A 5 -5.52 10.64 3.51
CA VAL A 5 -5.21 9.75 2.38
C VAL A 5 -4.10 10.37 1.56
N ILE A 6 -2.97 9.69 1.45
CA ILE A 6 -1.81 10.16 0.69
C ILE A 6 -1.77 9.43 -0.65
N THR A 7 -1.82 10.19 -1.73
CA THR A 7 -1.85 9.69 -3.11
C THR A 7 -0.65 10.24 -3.89
N PRO A 8 0.39 9.44 -4.14
CA PRO A 8 1.48 9.82 -5.02
C PRO A 8 0.99 9.81 -6.47
N THR A 9 1.37 10.80 -7.26
CA THR A 9 1.01 10.90 -8.68
C THR A 9 2.20 11.26 -9.55
N PHE A 10 2.24 10.65 -10.74
CA PHE A 10 3.11 11.05 -11.83
C PHE A 10 2.50 10.59 -13.15
N ASN A 11 2.06 11.53 -13.99
CA ASN A 11 1.39 11.27 -15.26
C ASN A 11 0.26 10.23 -15.11
N SER A 12 -0.69 10.53 -14.22
CA SER A 12 -1.74 9.61 -13.76
C SER A 12 -3.12 9.94 -14.34
N GLU A 13 -3.23 10.73 -15.41
CA GLU A 13 -4.52 11.19 -16.00
C GLU A 13 -5.48 10.03 -16.29
N LYS A 14 -4.95 8.87 -16.67
CA LYS A 14 -5.73 7.69 -17.03
C LYS A 14 -6.55 7.13 -15.87
N TYR A 15 -6.05 7.21 -14.64
CA TYR A 15 -6.60 6.50 -13.50
C TYR A 15 -7.07 7.42 -12.38
N PHE A 16 -6.50 8.62 -12.26
CA PHE A 16 -6.72 9.49 -11.12
C PHE A 16 -8.20 9.84 -10.88
N ARG A 17 -9.00 10.00 -11.94
CA ARG A 17 -10.44 10.28 -11.80
C ARG A 17 -11.14 9.25 -10.92
N GLN A 18 -10.88 7.96 -11.14
CA GLN A 18 -11.47 6.87 -10.36
C GLN A 18 -10.96 6.86 -8.91
N ASN A 19 -9.67 7.14 -8.72
CA ASN A 19 -9.06 7.30 -7.41
C ASN A 19 -9.77 8.41 -6.62
N ALA A 20 -9.83 9.64 -7.15
CA ALA A 20 -10.46 10.79 -6.50
C ALA A 20 -11.94 10.54 -6.20
N GLN A 21 -12.69 10.00 -7.15
CA GLN A 21 -14.11 9.69 -6.95
C GLN A 21 -14.33 8.71 -5.80
N SER A 22 -13.48 7.69 -5.66
CA SER A 22 -13.59 6.72 -4.57
C SER A 22 -13.34 7.31 -3.18
N VAL A 23 -12.55 8.38 -3.11
CA VAL A 23 -12.33 9.16 -1.88
C VAL A 23 -13.50 10.11 -1.63
N LEU A 24 -13.94 10.83 -2.66
CA LEU A 24 -15.00 11.84 -2.56
C LEU A 24 -16.39 11.26 -2.26
N THR A 25 -16.63 9.99 -2.59
CA THR A 25 -17.90 9.29 -2.32
C THR A 25 -17.97 8.64 -0.95
N GLN A 26 -16.90 8.72 -0.14
CA GLN A 26 -16.92 8.15 1.20
C GLN A 26 -17.99 8.81 2.08
N THR A 27 -18.75 7.98 2.79
CA THR A 27 -19.85 8.45 3.68
C THR A 27 -19.32 9.10 4.95
N TYR A 28 -18.14 8.68 5.43
CA TYR A 28 -17.43 9.35 6.51
C TYR A 28 -16.83 10.67 6.03
N THR A 29 -17.06 11.76 6.75
CA THR A 29 -16.77 13.12 6.25
C THR A 29 -15.49 13.77 6.79
N ASP A 30 -14.92 13.23 7.87
CA ASP A 30 -13.72 13.80 8.50
C ASP A 30 -12.44 13.20 7.89
N TYR A 31 -12.15 13.62 6.65
CA TYR A 31 -10.96 13.19 5.92
C TYR A 31 -10.38 14.32 5.07
N GLU A 32 -9.16 14.11 4.61
CA GLU A 32 -8.48 14.88 3.57
C GLU A 32 -7.76 13.95 2.61
N GLN A 33 -7.59 14.38 1.37
CA GLN A 33 -6.68 13.74 0.41
C GLN A 33 -5.50 14.66 0.13
N ILE A 34 -4.30 14.10 0.25
CA ILE A 34 -3.04 14.79 -0.01
C ILE A 34 -2.44 14.15 -1.26
N VAL A 35 -2.40 14.91 -2.32
CA VAL A 35 -1.81 14.47 -3.59
C VAL A 35 -0.38 14.99 -3.66
N ALA A 36 0.58 14.06 -3.65
CA ALA A 36 2.00 14.34 -3.84
C ALA A 36 2.36 14.05 -5.30
N ASP A 37 2.42 15.09 -6.11
CA ASP A 37 2.64 15.02 -7.54
C ASP A 37 4.10 15.29 -7.90
N ASN A 38 4.70 14.38 -8.67
CA ASN A 38 6.07 14.51 -9.15
C ASN A 38 6.15 15.31 -10.47
N GLN A 39 5.58 16.54 -10.48
CA GLN A 39 5.57 17.44 -11.64
C GLN A 39 4.99 16.77 -12.90
N SER A 40 3.79 16.22 -12.82
CA SER A 40 3.08 15.63 -13.97
C SER A 40 2.99 16.61 -15.14
N GLN A 41 3.20 16.08 -16.35
CA GLN A 41 3.18 16.84 -17.60
C GLN A 41 1.91 16.59 -18.43
N ASP A 42 1.08 15.65 -17.99
CA ASP A 42 -0.23 15.32 -18.59
C ASP A 42 -1.38 16.09 -17.89
N ALA A 43 -2.62 15.69 -18.13
CA ALA A 43 -3.79 16.34 -17.53
C ALA A 43 -4.02 15.99 -16.05
N THR A 44 -3.08 15.30 -15.36
CA THR A 44 -3.26 14.86 -13.96
C THR A 44 -3.68 15.99 -13.03
N LEU A 45 -2.92 17.09 -12.99
CA LEU A 45 -3.18 18.21 -12.08
C LEU A 45 -4.50 18.94 -12.38
N GLN A 46 -4.87 19.01 -13.66
CA GLN A 46 -6.16 19.57 -14.08
C GLN A 46 -7.31 18.68 -13.58
N LEU A 47 -7.24 17.37 -13.81
CA LEU A 47 -8.26 16.40 -13.39
C LEU A 47 -8.43 16.37 -11.87
N ILE A 48 -7.35 16.49 -11.11
CA ILE A 48 -7.41 16.58 -9.64
C ILE A 48 -8.31 17.74 -9.21
N ARG A 49 -8.08 18.93 -9.75
CA ARG A 49 -8.87 20.12 -9.40
C ARG A 49 -10.32 19.98 -9.84
N GLU A 50 -10.57 19.58 -11.08
CA GLU A 50 -11.93 19.42 -11.63
C GLU A 50 -12.79 18.47 -10.79
N GLU A 51 -12.27 17.32 -10.35
CA GLU A 51 -13.02 16.36 -9.53
C GLU A 51 -13.42 16.95 -8.18
N TYR A 52 -12.53 17.65 -7.50
CA TYR A 52 -12.80 18.26 -6.20
C TYR A 52 -13.67 19.51 -6.30
N GLU A 53 -13.51 20.35 -7.33
CA GLU A 53 -14.37 21.50 -7.60
C GLU A 53 -15.80 21.05 -7.91
N SER A 54 -15.99 20.02 -8.73
CA SER A 54 -17.29 19.47 -9.08
C SER A 54 -18.12 19.02 -7.89
N LYS A 55 -17.45 18.58 -6.83
CA LYS A 55 -18.04 18.11 -5.55
C LYS A 55 -18.04 19.17 -4.46
N ARG A 56 -17.55 20.40 -4.74
CA ARG A 56 -17.41 21.49 -3.75
C ARG A 56 -16.62 21.04 -2.50
N SER A 57 -15.54 20.29 -2.70
CA SER A 57 -14.77 19.64 -1.64
C SER A 57 -13.28 20.03 -1.67
N LEU A 58 -12.95 21.21 -2.24
CA LEU A 58 -11.56 21.68 -2.33
C LEU A 58 -10.89 21.85 -0.96
N GLU A 59 -11.66 22.10 0.09
CA GLU A 59 -11.16 22.18 1.47
C GLU A 59 -10.61 20.87 2.00
N ARG A 60 -10.92 19.76 1.33
CA ARG A 60 -10.40 18.41 1.68
C ARG A 60 -9.21 18.01 0.84
N LEU A 61 -8.78 18.85 -0.09
CA LEU A 61 -7.69 18.57 -1.02
C LEU A 61 -6.45 19.38 -0.68
N ILE A 62 -5.32 18.71 -0.55
CA ILE A 62 -3.99 19.32 -0.50
C ILE A 62 -3.20 18.78 -1.69
N VAL A 63 -2.66 19.67 -2.52
CA VAL A 63 -1.80 19.29 -3.66
C VAL A 63 -0.44 19.90 -3.47
N VAL A 64 0.59 19.04 -3.48
CA VAL A 64 1.99 19.45 -3.59
C VAL A 64 2.57 18.87 -4.87
N SER A 65 2.96 19.74 -5.80
CA SER A 65 3.56 19.32 -7.08
C SER A 65 5.01 19.81 -7.12
N GLU A 66 5.91 18.88 -6.83
CA GLU A 66 7.36 19.14 -6.81
C GLU A 66 8.11 17.84 -7.07
N MET A 67 9.33 17.97 -7.60
CA MET A 67 10.17 16.82 -7.92
C MET A 67 10.38 15.94 -6.69
N ASP A 68 10.24 14.62 -6.85
CA ASP A 68 10.54 13.63 -5.81
C ASP A 68 11.62 12.63 -6.26
N SER A 69 12.21 11.94 -5.30
CA SER A 69 13.21 10.89 -5.54
C SER A 69 12.58 9.48 -5.66
N GLY A 70 11.26 9.38 -5.82
CA GLY A 70 10.47 8.16 -5.92
C GLY A 70 9.33 8.11 -4.91
N ILE A 71 8.50 7.08 -4.99
CA ILE A 71 7.24 6.92 -4.24
C ILE A 71 7.40 7.06 -2.72
N SER A 72 8.53 6.63 -2.15
CA SER A 72 8.84 6.78 -0.72
C SER A 72 8.94 8.25 -0.32
N ASP A 73 9.53 9.08 -1.18
CA ASP A 73 9.66 10.52 -0.95
C ASP A 73 8.31 11.22 -1.08
N ALA A 74 7.53 10.87 -2.09
CA ALA A 74 6.16 11.35 -2.25
C ALA A 74 5.29 11.01 -1.02
N PHE A 75 5.37 9.78 -0.49
CA PHE A 75 4.69 9.42 0.75
C PHE A 75 5.16 10.24 1.95
N ASN A 76 6.47 10.48 2.07
CA ASN A 76 7.04 11.29 3.16
C ASN A 76 6.55 12.74 3.12
N LYS A 77 6.49 13.35 1.93
CA LYS A 77 5.92 14.68 1.73
C LYS A 77 4.44 14.70 2.15
N GLY A 78 3.67 13.68 1.75
CA GLY A 78 2.28 13.55 2.16
C GLY A 78 2.11 13.41 3.67
N ILE A 79 2.93 12.59 4.35
CA ILE A 79 2.89 12.44 5.82
C ILE A 79 3.19 13.76 6.52
N ALA A 80 4.13 14.55 6.00
CA ALA A 80 4.49 15.84 6.58
C ALA A 80 3.33 16.86 6.51
N LEU A 81 2.52 16.79 5.46
CA LEU A 81 1.35 17.67 5.25
C LEU A 81 0.08 17.14 5.95
N ALA A 82 0.05 15.88 6.31
CA ALA A 82 -1.13 15.24 6.90
C ALA A 82 -1.52 15.85 8.24
N SER A 83 -2.77 16.28 8.37
CA SER A 83 -3.33 16.79 9.61
C SER A 83 -4.13 15.73 10.38
N GLY A 84 -4.46 14.61 9.73
CA GLY A 84 -5.24 13.53 10.34
C GLY A 84 -4.45 12.67 11.32
N GLU A 85 -5.16 12.08 12.26
CA GLU A 85 -4.62 11.11 13.21
C GLU A 85 -4.32 9.75 12.57
N ILE A 86 -5.01 9.45 11.48
CA ILE A 86 -4.90 8.20 10.71
C ILE A 86 -4.34 8.51 9.33
N ILE A 87 -3.31 7.78 8.95
CA ILE A 87 -2.66 7.87 7.63
C ILE A 87 -3.03 6.63 6.82
N ALA A 88 -3.45 6.85 5.58
CA ALA A 88 -3.66 5.82 4.57
C ALA A 88 -2.89 6.16 3.29
N PHE A 89 -2.44 5.14 2.57
CA PHE A 89 -1.75 5.29 1.30
C PHE A 89 -2.58 4.67 0.19
N LEU A 90 -2.91 5.46 -0.81
CA LEU A 90 -3.69 5.01 -1.97
C LEU A 90 -2.97 5.47 -3.24
N ASN A 91 -2.37 4.53 -3.99
CA ASN A 91 -1.73 4.87 -5.26
C ASN A 91 -2.75 5.43 -6.25
N SER A 92 -2.30 6.26 -7.18
CA SER A 92 -3.17 6.96 -8.13
C SER A 92 -3.97 6.05 -9.07
N ASP A 93 -3.53 4.79 -9.25
CA ASP A 93 -4.20 3.75 -10.04
C ASP A 93 -5.07 2.80 -9.23
N ASP A 94 -5.06 2.92 -7.89
CA ASP A 94 -5.90 2.18 -6.96
C ASP A 94 -7.10 3.02 -6.51
N TYR A 95 -8.14 2.37 -5.96
CA TYR A 95 -9.32 3.07 -5.43
C TYR A 95 -9.99 2.30 -4.29
N TYR A 96 -10.71 2.99 -3.41
CA TYR A 96 -11.50 2.36 -2.35
C TYR A 96 -12.67 1.59 -2.96
N PHE A 97 -12.89 0.39 -2.46
CA PHE A 97 -13.85 -0.56 -3.04
C PHE A 97 -15.30 -0.15 -2.83
N ASN A 98 -15.61 0.46 -1.68
CA ASN A 98 -16.96 0.92 -1.30
C ASN A 98 -16.92 2.31 -0.68
N GLU A 99 -18.08 2.94 -0.59
CA GLU A 99 -18.27 4.26 0.03
C GLU A 99 -18.26 4.25 1.57
N ASP A 100 -18.28 3.09 2.21
CA ASP A 100 -18.29 2.92 3.67
C ASP A 100 -16.94 2.52 4.27
N VAL A 101 -15.86 2.52 3.47
CA VAL A 101 -14.52 2.09 3.92
C VAL A 101 -14.03 2.95 5.07
N PHE A 102 -14.11 4.29 4.96
CA PHE A 102 -13.63 5.17 6.02
C PHE A 102 -14.45 5.05 7.30
N GLN A 103 -15.78 4.86 7.18
CA GLN A 103 -16.63 4.63 8.34
C GLN A 103 -16.23 3.36 9.08
N LYS A 104 -16.08 2.23 8.35
CA LYS A 104 -15.64 0.94 8.94
C LYS A 104 -14.28 1.04 9.61
N VAL A 105 -13.37 1.77 8.99
CA VAL A 105 -12.03 2.00 9.55
C VAL A 105 -12.11 2.84 10.81
N SER A 106 -12.87 3.96 10.79
CA SER A 106 -13.05 4.82 11.95
C SER A 106 -13.65 4.05 13.13
N ASP A 107 -14.67 3.24 12.89
CA ASP A 107 -15.34 2.43 13.90
C ASP A 107 -14.41 1.36 14.51
N ALA A 108 -13.43 0.87 13.75
CA ALA A 108 -12.46 -0.11 14.21
C ALA A 108 -11.38 0.48 15.14
N PHE A 109 -11.13 1.79 15.09
CA PHE A 109 -10.20 2.46 16.00
C PHE A 109 -10.85 2.77 17.37
N VAL A 110 -11.39 1.75 18.03
CA VAL A 110 -12.20 1.85 19.25
C VAL A 110 -11.46 2.42 20.46
N ASN A 111 -10.13 2.34 20.48
CA ASN A 111 -9.29 2.89 21.56
C ASN A 111 -7.86 3.21 21.07
N GLU A 112 -7.07 3.86 21.93
CA GLU A 112 -5.70 4.31 21.64
C GLU A 112 -4.67 3.18 21.50
N GLU A 113 -4.98 1.96 21.92
CA GLU A 113 -4.09 0.80 21.79
C GLU A 113 -4.07 0.24 20.39
N ILE A 114 -5.14 0.44 19.61
CA ILE A 114 -5.22 0.06 18.22
C ILE A 114 -4.34 1.00 17.39
N LEU A 115 -3.28 0.47 16.82
CA LEU A 115 -2.28 1.23 16.08
C LEU A 115 -2.53 1.26 14.58
N PHE A 116 -3.19 0.23 14.04
CA PHE A 116 -3.58 0.18 12.64
C PHE A 116 -4.81 -0.70 12.42
N VAL A 117 -5.50 -0.41 11.33
CA VAL A 117 -6.60 -1.21 10.79
C VAL A 117 -6.21 -1.64 9.39
N HIS A 118 -6.52 -2.86 9.01
CA HIS A 118 -6.20 -3.36 7.67
C HIS A 118 -7.27 -4.31 7.16
N GLY A 119 -7.25 -4.61 5.86
CA GLY A 119 -8.27 -5.46 5.25
C GLY A 119 -7.82 -6.21 4.02
N ASN A 120 -8.81 -6.80 3.35
CA ASN A 120 -8.64 -7.43 2.06
C ASN A 120 -8.44 -6.39 0.97
N ILE A 121 -7.79 -6.79 -0.12
CA ILE A 121 -7.80 -6.06 -1.39
C ILE A 121 -8.47 -6.92 -2.47
N PHE A 122 -9.15 -6.27 -3.40
CA PHE A 122 -9.50 -6.86 -4.68
C PHE A 122 -8.35 -6.55 -5.65
N PHE A 123 -7.66 -7.57 -6.09
CA PHE A 123 -6.54 -7.43 -7.00
C PHE A 123 -6.95 -7.82 -8.40
N GLU A 124 -6.71 -6.95 -9.37
CA GLU A 124 -6.95 -7.20 -10.78
C GLU A 124 -5.64 -7.13 -11.58
N ASP A 125 -5.39 -8.15 -12.39
CA ASP A 125 -4.23 -8.21 -13.27
C ASP A 125 -4.66 -8.78 -14.63
N GLU A 126 -4.40 -8.04 -15.70
CA GLU A 126 -4.81 -8.43 -17.06
C GLU A 126 -4.27 -9.81 -17.47
N LYS A 127 -3.08 -10.18 -17.00
CA LYS A 127 -2.42 -11.43 -17.34
C LYS A 127 -2.85 -12.61 -16.47
N TYR A 128 -3.14 -12.36 -15.20
CA TYR A 128 -3.35 -13.42 -14.20
C TYR A 128 -4.77 -13.46 -13.63
N GLY A 129 -5.65 -12.55 -14.09
CA GLY A 129 -7.03 -12.45 -13.62
C GLY A 129 -7.17 -11.74 -12.28
N SER A 130 -8.39 -11.69 -11.78
CA SER A 130 -8.76 -10.96 -10.55
C SER A 130 -9.06 -11.92 -9.41
N ASN A 131 -8.75 -11.49 -8.19
CA ASN A 131 -9.07 -12.22 -6.97
C ASN A 131 -9.08 -11.32 -5.74
N ILE A 132 -9.77 -11.78 -4.69
CA ILE A 132 -9.67 -11.17 -3.36
C ILE A 132 -8.41 -11.72 -2.68
N ARG A 133 -7.53 -10.83 -2.25
CA ARG A 133 -6.34 -11.17 -1.48
C ARG A 133 -6.55 -10.85 -0.02
N LYS A 134 -6.53 -11.88 0.81
CA LYS A 134 -6.49 -11.75 2.26
C LYS A 134 -5.06 -11.42 2.72
N PRO A 135 -4.88 -10.70 3.83
CA PRO A 135 -3.56 -10.51 4.43
C PRO A 135 -3.01 -11.86 4.90
N LEU A 136 -1.69 -12.04 4.82
CA LEU A 136 -1.05 -13.31 5.19
C LEU A 136 -0.99 -13.55 6.70
N MET A 137 -1.11 -12.50 7.51
CA MET A 137 -1.07 -12.56 8.98
C MET A 137 0.10 -13.40 9.50
N CYS A 138 1.27 -13.22 8.91
CA CYS A 138 2.46 -14.02 9.18
C CYS A 138 3.59 -13.18 9.77
N PRO A 139 4.60 -13.79 10.41
CA PRO A 139 5.80 -13.07 10.84
C PRO A 139 6.50 -12.38 9.66
N VAL A 140 7.05 -11.20 9.87
CA VAL A 140 7.75 -10.41 8.83
C VAL A 140 8.92 -11.18 8.18
N GLN A 141 9.56 -12.10 8.90
CA GLN A 141 10.59 -12.98 8.33
C GLN A 141 10.07 -13.86 7.20
N GLN A 142 8.78 -14.15 7.19
CA GLN A 142 8.14 -14.99 6.17
C GLN A 142 7.71 -14.18 4.94
N ALA A 143 6.98 -13.09 5.14
CA ALA A 143 6.46 -12.24 4.07
C ALA A 143 5.95 -10.91 4.62
N MET A 144 5.48 -10.01 3.72
CA MET A 144 4.64 -8.88 4.09
C MET A 144 3.35 -9.41 4.73
N PRO A 145 3.08 -9.10 6.01
CA PRO A 145 1.92 -9.67 6.72
C PRO A 145 0.59 -9.07 6.30
N PHE A 146 0.59 -7.88 5.76
CA PHE A 146 -0.60 -7.08 5.45
C PHE A 146 -0.65 -6.67 3.98
N ASN A 147 -1.83 -6.28 3.49
CA ASN A 147 -1.96 -5.62 2.20
C ASN A 147 -1.77 -4.11 2.41
N HIS A 148 -0.60 -3.57 2.06
CA HIS A 148 -0.25 -2.17 2.31
C HIS A 148 -1.30 -1.15 1.82
N PRO A 149 -1.89 -1.27 0.61
CA PRO A 149 -2.92 -0.31 0.16
C PRO A 149 -4.19 -0.32 1.02
N ALA A 150 -4.45 -1.41 1.76
CA ALA A 150 -5.60 -1.54 2.65
C ALA A 150 -5.22 -1.36 4.13
N MET A 151 -4.11 -0.65 4.42
CA MET A 151 -3.70 -0.31 5.78
C MET A 151 -3.99 1.15 6.09
N PHE A 152 -4.54 1.36 7.29
CA PHE A 152 -4.79 2.65 7.91
C PHE A 152 -4.02 2.66 9.23
N VAL A 153 -3.06 3.57 9.40
CA VAL A 153 -2.07 3.54 10.48
C VAL A 153 -2.13 4.83 11.28
N ARG A 154 -2.11 4.75 12.62
CA ARG A 154 -2.01 5.97 13.44
C ARG A 154 -0.74 6.75 13.12
N LYS A 155 -0.86 8.05 12.93
CA LYS A 155 0.25 8.96 12.62
C LYS A 155 1.39 8.85 13.65
N LYS A 156 1.08 8.64 14.93
CA LYS A 156 2.07 8.42 15.98
C LYS A 156 3.03 7.25 15.71
N CYS A 157 2.66 6.27 14.87
CA CYS A 157 3.55 5.18 14.52
C CYS A 157 4.72 5.66 13.64
N PHE A 158 4.49 6.64 12.76
CA PHE A 158 5.54 7.26 11.96
C PHE A 158 6.44 8.16 12.81
N GLU A 159 5.91 8.82 13.82
CA GLU A 159 6.69 9.61 14.78
C GLU A 159 7.66 8.72 15.56
N GLN A 160 7.24 7.53 15.98
CA GLN A 160 8.05 6.57 16.73
C GLN A 160 9.02 5.79 15.84
N ALA A 161 8.56 5.30 14.70
CA ALA A 161 9.35 4.45 13.81
C ALA A 161 10.19 5.27 12.81
N GLY A 162 9.78 6.47 12.47
CA GLY A 162 10.33 7.30 11.38
C GLY A 162 9.57 7.07 10.07
N LEU A 163 9.83 7.96 9.11
CA LEU A 163 9.21 7.99 7.79
C LEU A 163 9.72 6.86 6.88
N PHE A 164 9.20 6.77 5.64
CA PHE A 164 9.74 5.82 4.66
C PHE A 164 11.22 6.07 4.36
N ASP A 165 11.96 5.00 4.23
CA ASP A 165 13.36 5.05 3.84
C ASP A 165 13.49 5.14 2.32
N THR A 166 13.93 6.29 1.81
CA THR A 166 14.02 6.57 0.37
C THR A 166 15.10 5.74 -0.34
N THR A 167 15.94 5.01 0.39
CA THR A 167 16.90 4.08 -0.21
C THR A 167 16.24 2.78 -0.70
N PHE A 168 15.02 2.48 -0.25
CA PHE A 168 14.18 1.38 -0.74
C PHE A 168 13.21 1.90 -1.81
N ARG A 169 13.24 1.29 -2.98
CA ARG A 169 12.43 1.70 -4.13
C ARG A 169 11.21 0.81 -4.38
N ILE A 170 11.28 -0.45 -3.92
CA ILE A 170 10.29 -1.48 -4.24
C ILE A 170 9.67 -2.03 -2.96
N ALA A 171 10.48 -2.32 -1.93
CA ALA A 171 10.03 -2.93 -0.68
C ALA A 171 10.06 -1.93 0.50
N MET A 172 9.81 -0.64 0.22
CA MET A 172 9.79 0.41 1.23
C MET A 172 8.67 0.22 2.26
N ASP A 173 7.53 -0.29 1.85
CA ASP A 173 6.41 -0.65 2.71
C ASP A 173 6.78 -1.80 3.66
N PHE A 174 7.44 -2.80 3.14
CA PHE A 174 7.94 -3.93 3.94
C PHE A 174 9.01 -3.49 4.93
N GLU A 175 9.96 -2.62 4.52
CA GLU A 175 10.96 -2.05 5.41
C GLU A 175 10.32 -1.29 6.56
N LEU A 176 9.33 -0.45 6.25
CA LEU A 176 8.61 0.32 7.25
C LEU A 176 7.90 -0.58 8.28
N ILE A 177 7.22 -1.65 7.82
CA ILE A 177 6.57 -2.61 8.72
C ILE A 177 7.60 -3.37 9.58
N CYS A 178 8.74 -3.76 9.02
CA CYS A 178 9.85 -4.35 9.79
C CYS A 178 10.32 -3.40 10.89
N ARG A 179 10.49 -2.14 10.57
CA ARG A 179 10.96 -1.10 11.49
C ARG A 179 9.92 -0.77 12.56
N MET A 180 8.63 -0.65 12.19
CA MET A 180 7.54 -0.50 13.15
C MET A 180 7.44 -1.68 14.10
N SER A 181 7.53 -2.91 13.58
CA SER A 181 7.47 -4.13 14.40
C SER A 181 8.64 -4.26 15.38
N ASN A 182 9.79 -3.65 15.07
CA ASN A 182 10.97 -3.67 15.92
C ASN A 182 10.99 -2.54 16.96
N LYS A 183 10.52 -1.33 16.57
CA LYS A 183 10.57 -0.14 17.44
C LYS A 183 9.33 0.04 18.32
N ILE A 184 8.17 -0.45 17.88
CA ILE A 184 6.91 -0.27 18.59
C ILE A 184 6.53 -1.59 19.27
N PRO A 185 6.46 -1.64 20.60
CA PRO A 185 6.13 -2.86 21.34
C PRO A 185 4.82 -3.50 20.87
N LYS A 186 4.89 -4.76 20.49
CA LYS A 186 3.73 -5.55 20.02
C LYS A 186 2.96 -4.95 18.85
N PHE A 187 3.64 -4.20 17.97
CA PHE A 187 2.99 -3.53 16.84
C PHE A 187 2.07 -4.46 16.04
N LEU A 188 2.57 -5.65 15.65
CA LEU A 188 1.79 -6.60 14.83
C LEU A 188 0.54 -7.15 15.53
N GLU A 189 0.49 -7.08 16.86
CA GLU A 189 -0.65 -7.55 17.67
C GLU A 189 -1.69 -6.43 17.90
N LYS A 190 -1.33 -5.17 17.62
CA LYS A 190 -2.18 -3.98 17.83
C LYS A 190 -2.93 -3.53 16.57
N GLY A 191 -3.17 -4.44 15.68
CA GLY A 191 -3.93 -4.23 14.45
C GLY A 191 -5.30 -4.90 14.50
N ILE A 192 -6.28 -4.27 13.85
CA ILE A 192 -7.59 -4.89 13.60
C ILE A 192 -7.70 -5.28 12.12
N TYR A 193 -8.04 -6.53 11.88
CA TYR A 193 -8.34 -7.03 10.55
C TYR A 193 -9.83 -6.94 10.26
N LEU A 194 -10.21 -6.07 9.33
CA LEU A 194 -11.56 -5.99 8.78
C LEU A 194 -11.76 -7.12 7.77
N THR A 195 -12.52 -8.12 8.17
CA THR A 195 -12.86 -9.28 7.34
C THR A 195 -13.98 -8.95 6.36
N GLY A 196 -14.15 -9.79 5.32
CA GLY A 196 -15.27 -9.69 4.38
C GLY A 196 -14.91 -8.89 3.13
N THR A 197 -15.68 -7.85 2.82
CA THR A 197 -15.52 -7.06 1.61
C THR A 197 -14.14 -6.40 1.53
N PRO A 198 -13.47 -6.39 0.35
CA PRO A 198 -12.22 -5.67 0.18
C PRO A 198 -12.35 -4.18 0.54
N LEU A 199 -11.30 -3.60 1.09
CA LEU A 199 -11.23 -2.17 1.34
C LEU A 199 -10.78 -1.40 0.10
N VAL A 200 -9.86 -1.98 -0.67
CA VAL A 200 -9.22 -1.34 -1.82
C VAL A 200 -9.25 -2.26 -3.02
N PHE A 201 -9.51 -1.67 -4.18
CA PHE A 201 -9.23 -2.25 -5.48
C PHE A 201 -7.81 -1.88 -5.88
N MET A 202 -6.96 -2.88 -6.10
CA MET A 202 -5.57 -2.71 -6.49
C MET A 202 -5.33 -3.22 -7.91
N ARG A 203 -4.74 -2.37 -8.77
CA ARG A 203 -4.34 -2.78 -10.11
C ARG A 203 -3.03 -3.54 -10.09
N GLY A 204 -2.94 -4.55 -10.97
CA GLY A 204 -1.71 -5.27 -11.26
C GLY A 204 -0.77 -4.43 -12.14
N GLY A 205 0.51 -4.81 -12.16
CA GLY A 205 1.52 -4.16 -13.02
C GLY A 205 2.41 -3.15 -12.31
N GLY A 206 2.24 -2.93 -11.00
CA GLY A 206 3.11 -2.07 -10.20
C GLY A 206 4.58 -2.56 -10.15
N SER A 207 5.47 -1.67 -9.71
CA SER A 207 6.94 -1.85 -9.71
C SER A 207 7.40 -3.14 -9.02
N SER A 208 6.82 -3.50 -7.88
CA SER A 208 7.17 -4.72 -7.13
C SER A 208 6.88 -6.01 -7.90
N TRP A 209 5.98 -5.94 -8.86
CA TRP A 209 5.58 -7.06 -9.68
C TRP A 209 6.49 -7.24 -10.89
N LEU A 210 6.90 -6.14 -11.51
CA LEU A 210 7.79 -6.13 -12.66
C LEU A 210 9.24 -6.42 -12.24
N GLN A 211 9.63 -6.01 -11.03
CA GLN A 211 11.00 -6.10 -10.49
C GLN A 211 11.07 -7.10 -9.33
N GLU A 212 10.52 -8.31 -9.53
CA GLU A 212 10.39 -9.34 -8.48
C GLU A 212 11.76 -9.80 -7.91
N LYS A 213 12.81 -9.80 -8.73
CA LYS A 213 14.17 -10.18 -8.29
C LYS A 213 14.78 -9.12 -7.38
N GLU A 214 14.66 -7.87 -7.77
CA GLU A 214 15.14 -6.70 -7.04
C GLU A 214 14.36 -6.57 -5.72
N SER A 215 13.04 -6.77 -5.75
CA SER A 215 12.19 -6.79 -4.56
C SER A 215 12.67 -7.79 -3.51
N VAL A 216 13.09 -8.99 -3.92
CA VAL A 216 13.61 -10.01 -2.98
C VAL A 216 14.92 -9.58 -2.34
N VAL A 217 15.79 -8.87 -3.07
CA VAL A 217 17.02 -8.31 -2.51
C VAL A 217 16.71 -7.21 -1.50
N GLU A 218 15.79 -6.30 -1.82
CA GLU A 218 15.39 -5.25 -0.88
C GLU A 218 14.72 -5.82 0.38
N VAL A 219 13.88 -6.85 0.26
CA VAL A 219 13.31 -7.56 1.42
C VAL A 219 14.41 -8.13 2.33
N LYS A 220 15.47 -8.75 1.76
CA LYS A 220 16.63 -9.19 2.56
C LYS A 220 17.29 -8.01 3.26
N ASN A 221 17.55 -6.92 2.54
CA ASN A 221 18.20 -5.72 3.08
C ASN A 221 17.35 -5.10 4.22
N ALA A 222 16.03 -5.03 4.05
CA ALA A 222 15.11 -4.57 5.08
C ALA A 222 15.19 -5.40 6.35
N LEU A 223 15.18 -6.73 6.23
CA LEU A 223 15.32 -7.63 7.37
C LEU A 223 16.69 -7.49 8.06
N GLN A 224 17.78 -7.33 7.30
CA GLN A 224 19.12 -7.13 7.84
C GLN A 224 19.22 -5.78 8.57
N LYS A 225 18.77 -4.69 7.96
CA LYS A 225 18.77 -3.35 8.52
C LYS A 225 18.02 -3.28 9.85
N ASN A 226 16.90 -4.00 9.94
CA ASN A 226 16.06 -4.04 11.14
C ASN A 226 16.41 -5.17 12.12
N LYS A 227 17.60 -5.84 11.97
CA LYS A 227 18.07 -6.92 12.84
C LYS A 227 17.11 -8.12 12.96
N LEU A 228 16.30 -8.34 11.92
CA LEU A 228 15.31 -9.43 11.82
C LEU A 228 15.82 -10.60 10.96
N TRP A 229 17.06 -10.53 10.46
CA TRP A 229 17.69 -11.55 9.63
C TRP A 229 18.21 -12.69 10.49
N ASN A 230 17.46 -13.78 10.55
CA ASN A 230 17.77 -15.00 11.32
C ASN A 230 17.57 -16.26 10.45
N ALA A 231 17.76 -17.44 11.00
CA ALA A 231 17.63 -18.72 10.27
C ALA A 231 16.26 -18.88 9.58
N LYS A 232 15.17 -18.42 10.22
CA LYS A 232 13.82 -18.42 9.65
C LYS A 232 13.73 -17.48 8.44
N ALA A 233 14.29 -16.27 8.52
CA ALA A 233 14.36 -15.33 7.41
C ALA A 233 15.17 -15.88 6.23
N VAL A 234 16.32 -16.52 6.50
CA VAL A 234 17.14 -17.18 5.47
C VAL A 234 16.34 -18.27 4.75
N TYR A 235 15.65 -19.12 5.49
CA TYR A 235 14.83 -20.19 4.93
C TYR A 235 13.76 -19.64 3.97
N TYR A 236 12.98 -18.64 4.39
CA TYR A 236 11.94 -18.05 3.53
C TYR A 236 12.52 -17.25 2.36
N TYR A 237 13.66 -16.62 2.54
CA TYR A 237 14.38 -15.96 1.46
C TYR A 237 14.80 -16.95 0.37
N LEU A 238 15.39 -18.08 0.75
CA LEU A 238 15.77 -19.14 -0.19
C LEU A 238 14.56 -19.73 -0.90
N LEU A 239 13.47 -20.01 -0.17
CA LEU A 239 12.20 -20.46 -0.77
C LEU A 239 11.65 -19.45 -1.79
N ARG A 240 11.75 -18.15 -1.50
CA ARG A 240 11.27 -17.11 -2.42
C ARG A 240 12.13 -17.07 -3.67
N ARG A 241 13.45 -17.13 -3.52
CA ARG A 241 14.38 -17.20 -4.66
C ARG A 241 14.14 -18.44 -5.54
N SER A 242 13.99 -19.61 -4.93
CA SER A 242 13.73 -20.84 -5.70
C SER A 242 12.43 -20.78 -6.49
N ARG A 243 11.35 -20.18 -5.92
CA ARG A 243 10.09 -19.94 -6.63
C ARG A 243 10.26 -19.02 -7.83
N ILE A 244 11.06 -17.95 -7.72
CA ILE A 244 11.33 -17.03 -8.84
C ILE A 244 12.08 -17.77 -9.96
N ILE A 245 13.09 -18.57 -9.61
CA ILE A 245 13.86 -19.37 -10.58
C ILE A 245 12.94 -20.35 -11.29
N LEU A 246 12.12 -21.11 -10.53
CA LEU A 246 11.16 -22.07 -11.09
C LEU A 246 10.14 -21.39 -11.99
N LYS A 247 9.59 -20.25 -11.58
CA LYS A 247 8.65 -19.46 -12.40
C LYS A 247 9.30 -19.00 -13.71
N SER A 248 10.54 -18.52 -13.63
CA SER A 248 11.29 -18.09 -14.82
C SER A 248 11.56 -19.27 -15.76
N PHE A 249 11.87 -20.44 -15.24
CA PHE A 249 12.06 -21.67 -16.02
C PHE A 249 10.74 -22.10 -16.69
N LEU A 250 9.64 -22.18 -15.95
CA LEU A 250 8.32 -22.53 -16.49
C LEU A 250 7.83 -21.52 -17.54
N ALA A 251 8.17 -20.24 -17.38
CA ALA A 251 7.85 -19.22 -18.38
C ALA A 251 8.60 -19.44 -19.70
N LYS A 252 9.88 -19.84 -19.63
CA LYS A 252 10.71 -20.11 -20.81
C LYS A 252 10.31 -21.40 -21.53
N THR A 253 9.77 -22.38 -20.82
CA THR A 253 9.33 -23.67 -21.38
C THR A 253 7.87 -23.66 -21.88
N GLY A 254 7.19 -22.53 -21.88
CA GLY A 254 5.80 -22.42 -22.32
C GLY A 254 4.74 -22.91 -21.31
N LEU A 255 5.15 -23.35 -20.12
CA LEU A 255 4.28 -23.90 -19.08
C LEU A 255 3.68 -22.84 -18.15
N LEU A 256 3.38 -21.65 -18.69
CA LEU A 256 2.77 -20.54 -17.92
C LEU A 256 1.40 -20.88 -17.32
N SER A 257 0.68 -21.83 -17.91
CA SER A 257 -0.62 -22.30 -17.38
C SER A 257 -0.50 -22.87 -15.96
N ILE A 258 0.61 -23.53 -15.64
CA ILE A 258 0.90 -24.05 -14.28
C ILE A 258 1.08 -22.89 -13.29
N VAL A 259 1.75 -21.82 -13.71
CA VAL A 259 1.92 -20.63 -12.86
C VAL A 259 0.60 -19.92 -12.60
N LYS A 260 -0.29 -19.85 -13.62
CA LYS A 260 -1.63 -19.28 -13.46
C LYS A 260 -2.46 -20.10 -12.48
N TYR A 261 -2.47 -21.43 -12.63
CA TYR A 261 -3.19 -22.34 -11.74
C TYR A 261 -2.69 -22.22 -10.29
N TRP A 262 -1.38 -22.23 -10.06
CA TRP A 262 -0.79 -22.06 -8.73
C TRP A 262 -1.21 -20.76 -8.04
N ARG A 263 -1.32 -19.68 -8.79
CA ARG A 263 -1.77 -18.39 -8.25
C ARG A 263 -3.23 -18.41 -7.83
N GLN A 264 -4.08 -18.99 -8.64
CA GLN A 264 -5.50 -19.14 -8.32
C GLN A 264 -5.75 -19.99 -7.05
N VAL A 265 -4.96 -21.06 -6.88
CA VAL A 265 -5.08 -21.94 -5.70
C VAL A 265 -4.54 -21.29 -4.43
N LYS A 266 -3.46 -20.49 -4.54
CA LYS A 266 -2.85 -19.85 -3.37
C LYS A 266 -3.74 -18.80 -2.70
N TRP A 267 -4.67 -18.20 -3.45
CA TRP A 267 -5.49 -17.07 -2.98
C TRP A 267 -6.97 -17.45 -2.80
N LYS A 268 -7.32 -18.73 -2.90
CA LYS A 268 -8.59 -19.27 -2.42
C LYS A 268 -8.51 -19.52 -0.92
#